data_d31ccc842bda2f654c7be41b1fb86d84
#
_entry.id   d31ccc842bda2f654c7be41b1fb86d84
#
_cell.length_a   1.000
_cell.length_b   1.000
_cell.length_c   1.000
_cell.angle_alpha   90.00
_cell.angle_beta   90.00
_cell.angle_gamma   90.00
#
_symmetry.space_group_name_H-M   'P 1'
#
loop_
_entity.id
_entity.type
_entity.pdbx_description
1 polymer ?
#
loop_
_entity_poly.entity_id
_entity_poly.type
_entity_poly.pdbx_seq_one_letter_code
_entity_poly.pdbx_strand_id
1 'polypeptide(L)'
;METKKKHFTILNAYQFFKLENLNSLKKSIYKICKENNVNGTILIAKEGMNIGISGYQKKIDRVFYKIKTITQSNDWTYIKTKAQFMPFYRMKVRIKKEIVTIGKTLTRKEKLD
;
A
#
# COMPACT_ATOMS: atom_id res chain seq x y z
N MET A 1 24.20 -25.00 5.66
CA MET A 1 23.70 -23.87 5.17
C MET A 1 23.04 -23.02 6.19
N GLU A 2 23.31 -21.88 6.13
CA GLU A 2 22.78 -21.11 7.11
C GLU A 2 21.36 -20.91 6.92
N THR A 3 20.69 -20.76 7.96
CA THR A 3 19.32 -20.54 7.93
C THR A 3 19.04 -19.16 7.46
N LYS A 4 18.21 -19.06 6.46
CA LYS A 4 17.84 -17.77 6.07
C LYS A 4 16.74 -17.30 6.90
N LYS A 5 16.91 -16.15 7.47
CA LYS A 5 15.81 -15.53 8.16
C LYS A 5 14.86 -15.02 7.16
N LYS A 6 13.59 -15.28 7.36
CA LYS A 6 12.59 -14.75 6.50
C LYS A 6 12.28 -13.36 6.95
N HIS A 7 12.42 -12.41 6.06
CA HIS A 7 12.10 -11.03 6.35
C HIS A 7 10.98 -10.61 5.45
N PHE A 8 10.07 -9.87 6.03
CA PHE A 8 8.99 -9.27 5.26
C PHE A 8 9.26 -7.79 5.15
N THR A 9 8.80 -7.20 4.07
CA THR A 9 8.92 -5.78 3.87
C THR A 9 7.55 -5.18 4.09
N ILE A 10 7.51 -4.08 4.82
CA ILE A 10 6.29 -3.32 5.02
C ILE A 10 6.44 -2.05 4.19
N LEU A 11 5.48 -1.79 3.33
CA LEU A 11 5.46 -0.59 2.51
C LEU A 11 4.34 0.29 2.97
N ASN A 12 4.68 1.52 3.35
CA ASN A 12 3.68 2.55 3.58
C ASN A 12 3.93 3.62 2.54
N ALA A 13 2.90 3.93 1.78
CA ALA A 13 3.04 4.88 0.70
C ALA A 13 1.76 5.66 0.54
N TYR A 14 1.88 6.89 0.06
CA TYR A 14 0.69 7.65 -0.26
C TYR A 14 1.00 8.65 -1.35
N GLN A 15 -0.06 9.05 -2.01
CA GLN A 15 0.05 10.12 -2.99
C GLN A 15 -1.31 10.76 -3.18
N PHE A 16 -1.31 12.09 -3.30
CA PHE A 16 -2.50 12.82 -3.68
C PHE A 16 -2.45 13.00 -5.19
N PHE A 17 -3.45 12.50 -5.87
CA PHE A 17 -3.55 12.67 -7.30
C PHE A 17 -4.96 12.26 -7.71
N LYS A 18 -5.40 12.77 -8.84
CA LYS A 18 -6.76 12.53 -9.25
C LYS A 18 -6.91 11.12 -9.77
N LEU A 19 -7.90 10.42 -9.25
CA LEU A 19 -8.19 9.06 -9.67
C LEU A 19 -9.61 8.94 -10.16
N GLU A 20 -9.81 8.07 -11.13
CA GLU A 20 -11.14 7.81 -11.66
C GLU A 20 -11.34 6.31 -11.77
N ASN A 21 -12.56 5.91 -12.04
CA ASN A 21 -12.90 4.50 -12.18
C ASN A 21 -12.45 3.68 -10.98
N LEU A 22 -12.83 4.18 -9.80
CA LEU A 22 -12.34 3.60 -8.56
C LEU A 22 -12.69 2.13 -8.38
N ASN A 23 -13.86 1.71 -8.84
CA ASN A 23 -14.24 0.30 -8.70
C ASN A 23 -13.35 -0.62 -9.52
N SER A 24 -13.03 -0.22 -10.74
CA SER A 24 -12.13 -0.98 -11.58
C SER A 24 -10.74 -1.02 -10.98
N LEU A 25 -10.29 0.12 -10.48
CA LEU A 25 -8.98 0.24 -9.87
C LEU A 25 -8.89 -0.66 -8.65
N LYS A 26 -9.94 -0.67 -7.83
CA LYS A 26 -9.99 -1.52 -6.65
C LYS A 26 -9.81 -2.98 -7.02
N LYS A 27 -10.54 -3.44 -8.02
CA LYS A 27 -10.46 -4.84 -8.44
C LYS A 27 -9.08 -5.20 -8.95
N SER A 28 -8.49 -4.32 -9.75
CA SER A 28 -7.17 -4.57 -10.31
C SER A 28 -6.12 -4.65 -9.22
N ILE A 29 -6.17 -3.71 -8.28
CA ILE A 29 -5.19 -3.67 -7.20
C ILE A 29 -5.33 -4.87 -6.29
N TYR A 30 -6.57 -5.24 -5.96
CA TYR A 30 -6.79 -6.39 -5.10
C TYR A 30 -6.21 -7.66 -5.75
N LYS A 31 -6.46 -7.82 -7.05
CA LYS A 31 -5.95 -8.98 -7.76
C LYS A 31 -4.44 -9.02 -7.76
N ILE A 32 -3.80 -7.88 -8.01
CA ILE A 32 -2.34 -7.79 -8.02
C ILE A 32 -1.79 -8.21 -6.66
N CYS A 33 -2.39 -7.71 -5.58
CA CYS A 33 -1.92 -8.03 -4.24
C CYS A 33 -2.11 -9.50 -3.91
N LYS A 34 -3.27 -10.05 -4.25
CA LYS A 34 -3.51 -11.46 -3.96
C LYS A 34 -2.58 -12.37 -4.74
N GLU A 35 -2.29 -12.04 -5.97
CA GLU A 35 -1.40 -12.85 -6.78
C GLU A 35 0.03 -12.84 -6.25
N ASN A 36 0.37 -11.83 -5.48
CA ASN A 36 1.72 -11.70 -4.94
C ASN A 36 1.80 -12.00 -3.45
N ASN A 37 0.72 -12.51 -2.89
CA ASN A 37 0.66 -12.88 -1.47
C ASN A 37 1.02 -11.72 -0.56
N VAL A 38 0.53 -10.55 -0.91
CA VAL A 38 0.74 -9.33 -0.15
C VAL A 38 -0.51 -9.03 0.63
N ASN A 39 -0.37 -8.69 1.89
CA ASN A 39 -1.51 -8.38 2.75
C ASN A 39 -1.41 -6.96 3.29
N GLY A 40 -2.52 -6.43 3.73
CA GLY A 40 -2.57 -5.08 4.29
C GLY A 40 -3.81 -4.36 3.82
N THR A 41 -3.75 -3.04 3.83
CA THR A 41 -4.88 -2.22 3.45
C THR A 41 -4.46 -1.16 2.45
N ILE A 42 -5.26 -0.99 1.42
CA ILE A 42 -5.07 0.09 0.47
C ILE A 42 -6.37 0.87 0.43
N LEU A 43 -6.28 2.17 0.62
CA LEU A 43 -7.42 3.07 0.58
C LEU A 43 -7.35 3.88 -0.68
N ILE A 44 -8.46 3.94 -1.40
CA ILE A 44 -8.55 4.64 -2.68
C ILE A 44 -9.64 5.69 -2.60
N ALA A 45 -9.34 6.88 -3.04
CA ALA A 45 -10.35 7.93 -3.15
C ALA A 45 -10.09 8.72 -4.43
N LYS A 46 -11.02 9.57 -4.81
CA LYS A 46 -10.84 10.37 -6.01
C LYS A 46 -9.60 11.24 -5.93
N GLU A 47 -9.18 11.59 -4.74
CA GLU A 47 -8.08 12.51 -4.55
C GLU A 47 -6.75 11.83 -4.24
N GLY A 48 -6.70 10.52 -4.17
CA GLY A 48 -5.43 9.86 -3.90
C GLY A 48 -5.55 8.46 -3.38
N MET A 49 -4.44 7.95 -2.87
CA MET A 49 -4.35 6.57 -2.42
C MET A 49 -3.38 6.46 -1.27
N ASN A 50 -3.74 5.62 -0.29
CA ASN A 50 -2.85 5.25 0.81
C ASN A 50 -2.60 3.76 0.73
N ILE A 51 -1.36 3.35 0.89
CA ILE A 51 -0.96 1.95 0.83
C ILE A 51 -0.28 1.58 2.14
N GLY A 52 -0.72 0.47 2.74
CA GLY A 52 -0.04 -0.07 3.91
C GLY A 52 -0.06 -1.58 3.76
N ILE A 53 0.99 -2.15 3.17
CA ILE A 53 1.01 -3.56 2.83
C ILE A 53 2.31 -4.21 3.26
N SER A 54 2.29 -5.53 3.37
CA SER A 54 3.47 -6.28 3.72
C SER A 54 3.54 -7.58 2.94
N GLY A 55 4.75 -8.06 2.73
CA GLY A 55 5.01 -9.28 2.01
C GLY A 55 6.50 -9.43 1.81
N TYR A 56 6.90 -10.43 1.03
CA TYR A 56 8.31 -10.58 0.69
C TYR A 56 8.74 -9.40 -0.17
N GLN A 57 9.96 -8.96 0.01
CA GLN A 57 10.43 -7.76 -0.66
C GLN A 57 10.21 -7.76 -2.17
N LYS A 58 10.55 -8.84 -2.83
CA LYS A 58 10.37 -8.88 -4.29
C LYS A 58 8.91 -8.71 -4.69
N LYS A 59 8.03 -9.26 -3.88
CA LYS A 59 6.61 -9.16 -4.17
C LYS A 59 6.09 -7.75 -3.91
N ILE A 60 6.56 -7.15 -2.82
CA ILE A 60 6.19 -5.77 -2.51
C ILE A 60 6.66 -4.84 -3.63
N ASP A 61 7.89 -5.03 -4.10
CA ASP A 61 8.42 -4.19 -5.17
C ASP A 61 7.61 -4.35 -6.45
N ARG A 62 7.21 -5.60 -6.74
CA ARG A 62 6.40 -5.86 -7.91
C ARG A 62 5.02 -5.21 -7.82
N VAL A 63 4.39 -5.34 -6.66
CA VAL A 63 3.07 -4.75 -6.45
C VAL A 63 3.15 -3.23 -6.58
N PHE A 64 4.14 -2.62 -5.94
CA PHE A 64 4.27 -1.17 -5.99
C PHE A 64 4.53 -0.70 -7.42
N TYR A 65 5.38 -1.42 -8.14
CA TYR A 65 5.65 -1.07 -9.53
C TYR A 65 4.36 -1.13 -10.36
N LYS A 66 3.57 -2.18 -10.17
CA LYS A 66 2.33 -2.33 -10.93
C LYS A 66 1.33 -1.25 -10.57
N ILE A 67 1.24 -0.88 -9.30
CA ILE A 67 0.33 0.19 -8.89
C ILE A 67 0.76 1.51 -9.53
N LYS A 68 2.06 1.79 -9.54
CA LYS A 68 2.55 3.00 -10.17
C LYS A 68 2.24 3.01 -11.67
N THR A 69 2.32 1.86 -12.29
CA THR A 69 2.03 1.75 -13.72
C THR A 69 0.57 1.98 -14.02
N ILE A 70 -0.34 1.33 -13.30
CA ILE A 70 -1.76 1.48 -13.61
C ILE A 70 -2.29 2.83 -13.21
N THR A 71 -1.68 3.49 -12.23
CA THR A 71 -2.11 4.84 -11.84
C THR A 71 -1.34 5.91 -12.61
N GLN A 72 -0.32 5.49 -13.37
CA GLN A 72 0.49 6.40 -14.17
C GLN A 72 1.12 7.50 -13.30
N SER A 73 1.57 7.12 -12.13
CA SER A 73 2.14 8.08 -11.21
C SER A 73 3.36 7.50 -10.53
N ASN A 74 4.44 8.26 -10.50
CA ASN A 74 5.67 7.87 -9.85
C ASN A 74 6.03 8.75 -8.67
N ASP A 75 5.20 9.72 -8.39
CA ASP A 75 5.54 10.72 -7.37
C ASP A 75 4.95 10.34 -6.03
N TRP A 76 5.42 9.24 -5.47
CA TRP A 76 4.89 8.72 -4.23
C TRP A 76 5.80 9.05 -3.05
N THR A 77 5.19 9.36 -1.92
CA THR A 77 5.91 9.43 -0.66
C THR A 77 5.80 8.06 -0.04
N TYR A 78 6.91 7.44 0.28
CA TYR A 78 6.85 6.10 0.83
C TYR A 78 8.04 5.78 1.71
N ILE A 79 7.84 4.75 2.52
CA ILE A 79 8.90 4.23 3.35
C ILE A 79 8.75 2.70 3.37
N LYS A 80 9.88 2.02 3.31
CA LYS A 80 9.90 0.57 3.44
C LYS A 80 10.64 0.22 4.71
N THR A 81 10.06 -0.69 5.48
CA THR A 81 10.74 -1.18 6.68
C THR A 81 10.69 -2.70 6.65
N LYS A 82 11.52 -3.30 7.47
CA LYS A 82 11.59 -4.76 7.52
C LYS A 82 10.97 -5.29 8.79
N ALA A 83 10.38 -6.45 8.70
CA ALA A 83 9.78 -7.11 9.84
C ALA A 83 10.08 -8.59 9.77
N GLN A 84 10.18 -9.21 10.91
CA GLN A 84 10.42 -10.65 10.95
C GLN A 84 9.13 -11.43 10.88
N PHE A 85 8.00 -10.78 11.12
CA PHE A 85 6.70 -11.39 11.06
C PHE A 85 5.87 -10.72 10.00
N MET A 86 4.92 -11.42 9.48
CA MET A 86 3.94 -10.84 8.59
C MET A 86 2.93 -10.10 9.45
N PRO A 87 2.94 -8.77 9.48
CA PRO A 87 2.08 -8.03 10.39
C PRO A 87 0.61 -7.98 10.01
N PHE A 88 0.31 -8.31 8.76
CA PHE A 88 -1.06 -8.25 8.28
C PHE A 88 -1.49 -9.63 7.80
N TYR A 89 -2.75 -9.99 8.07
CA TYR A 89 -3.24 -11.31 7.71
C TYR A 89 -4.24 -11.32 6.57
N ARG A 90 -4.68 -10.15 6.18
CA ARG A 90 -5.67 -10.05 5.11
C ARG A 90 -5.31 -8.95 4.15
N MET A 91 -5.85 -9.03 2.95
CA MET A 91 -5.71 -7.97 1.97
C MET A 91 -7.04 -7.26 1.84
N LYS A 92 -7.06 -5.96 2.06
CA LYS A 92 -8.27 -5.16 1.92
C LYS A 92 -7.99 -3.97 1.02
N VAL A 93 -8.89 -3.73 0.07
CA VAL A 93 -8.82 -2.53 -0.75
C VAL A 93 -10.16 -1.86 -0.60
N ARG A 94 -10.17 -0.63 -0.10
CA ARG A 94 -11.41 0.08 0.20
C ARG A 94 -11.46 1.41 -0.51
N ILE A 95 -12.66 1.77 -0.95
CA ILE A 95 -12.90 3.07 -1.55
C ILE A 95 -13.44 3.98 -0.46
N LYS A 96 -12.83 5.15 -0.32
CA LYS A 96 -13.23 6.13 0.66
C LYS A 96 -13.65 7.40 -0.02
N LYS A 97 -14.41 8.23 0.70
CA LYS A 97 -14.80 9.51 0.16
C LYS A 97 -13.60 10.42 0.06
N GLU A 98 -12.72 10.35 1.03
CA GLU A 98 -11.52 11.17 0.99
C GLU A 98 -10.40 10.44 1.68
N ILE A 99 -9.18 10.83 1.36
CA ILE A 99 -7.98 10.25 1.92
C ILE A 99 -7.45 11.21 2.97
N VAL A 100 -7.22 10.67 4.16
CA VAL A 100 -6.56 11.44 5.20
C VAL A 100 -5.19 10.83 5.32
N THR A 101 -4.16 11.58 5.00
CA THR A 101 -2.83 11.05 5.07
C THR A 101 -2.35 11.07 6.49
N ILE A 102 -1.92 9.93 6.92
CA ILE A 102 -1.44 9.81 8.25
C ILE A 102 -0.17 10.56 8.42
N GLY A 103 0.59 10.65 7.41
CA GLY A 103 1.86 11.34 7.49
C GLY A 103 1.73 12.81 7.66
N LYS A 104 0.56 13.34 7.51
CA LYS A 104 0.40 14.71 7.75
C LYS A 104 0.00 14.97 9.10
N THR A 105 -0.27 14.52 9.54
CA THR A 105 -0.78 14.80 10.72
C THR A 105 -0.13 14.44 11.82
N LEU A 106 0.02 14.21 11.28
CA LEU A 106 0.27 13.68 11.96
C LEU A 106 0.35 13.86 12.62
N THR A 107 0.33 14.08 12.70
CA THR A 107 0.15 13.98 13.12
C THR A 107 -0.47 14.06 13.60
N ARG A 108 -0.39 14.61 13.87
CA ARG A 108 -1.05 14.44 14.19
C ARG A 108 -1.69 14.04 14.63
N LYS A 109 -1.68 14.50 14.90
CA LYS A 109 -2.25 14.00 15.16
C LYS A 109 -2.83 13.72 15.10
N GLU A 110 -2.44 14.18 15.13
CA GLU A 110 -2.81 13.78 14.92
C GLU A 110 -3.34 13.19 14.97
N LYS A 111 -3.19 13.64 15.36
CA LYS A 111 -3.56 13.00 15.45
C LYS A 111 -4.07 12.34 15.77
N LEU A 112 -3.71 12.67 16.26
CA LEU A 112 -4.09 12.01 16.51
C LEU A 112 -4.63 11.68 16.74
N ASP A 113 -4.54 12.07 17.07
CA ASP A 113 -4.88 11.60 17.14
C ASP A 113 -5.20 11.29 16.97
#